data_1aeaa8723ceeb127619e91ae46969049
#
_entry.id   1aeaa8723ceeb127619e91ae46969049
#
_cell.length_a   1.000
_cell.length_b   1.000
_cell.length_c   1.000
_cell.angle_alpha   90.00
_cell.angle_beta   90.00
_cell.angle_gamma   90.00
#
_symmetry.space_group_name_H-M   'P 1'
#
loop_
_entity.id
_entity.type
_entity.pdbx_description
1 polymer ?
#
loop_
_entity_poly.entity_id
_entity_poly.type
_entity_poly.pdbx_seq_one_letter_code
_entity_poly.pdbx_strand_id
1 'polypeptide(L)'
;MTRYRRCFLLLIAFSGIGRAADCAALTEARSYIHEGWKTLTRSNASLTDSARDSKVAQAGPVTLWVAADEDAARIQSALKVNVRKLSNPPSATQESGLLYLPGPYVVPGGRFNEMYGWDSYFILLGLMRDSQPALAQSMTDNFLYEVRHYGKVLNANRTYYLTRSQPPFLSRMVLDVYRGTGDTAWLQRSLPALESYYEYWTNPPHLTPETGLSRYDGGSDQPAPEVVFGERDEAGKNHYDRVREYYRTHEVKEYNVADFYDSRTDQLTPLFYRGDRAMRESGFDPSARFGPFSVGIVNYNSVDLNSLLYRMEVDMAAIRELLDQPRLAEIWSKRAAARASAIRRLMWDSKSGLFADYNFVTRQRLDYPFLTTFYPLWAGFATPEEAAAVAANLPLFEKDGGLQTSARVSGNQWDAPFGWAPLQIIAIQGLRRYGFDAAAERLTLKFLSMILRDFDLHRTIKEKYNVVEGKSDLGAGIRFGYTSNEIGFGWTNAAFVLLWEELSEAGRRSLETQCIAH
;
A
#
# COMPACT_ATOMS: atom_id res chain seq x y z
N MET A 1 -33.19 -6.09 -86.72
CA MET A 1 -32.13 -5.24 -86.12
C MET A 1 -32.58 -4.78 -84.73
N THR A 2 -32.25 -5.52 -83.71
CA THR A 2 -32.76 -5.26 -82.36
C THR A 2 -31.54 -5.03 -81.43
N ARG A 3 -31.41 -3.83 -80.91
CA ARG A 3 -30.32 -3.42 -80.03
C ARG A 3 -30.66 -3.80 -78.56
N TYR A 4 -29.87 -4.67 -77.94
CA TYR A 4 -29.87 -4.94 -76.51
C TYR A 4 -29.15 -3.84 -75.74
N ARG A 5 -29.83 -3.16 -74.83
CA ARG A 5 -29.22 -2.31 -73.79
C ARG A 5 -28.95 -3.18 -72.55
N ARG A 6 -27.68 -3.29 -72.16
CA ARG A 6 -27.24 -3.85 -70.89
C ARG A 6 -27.32 -2.76 -69.81
N CYS A 7 -28.18 -2.93 -68.81
CA CYS A 7 -28.13 -2.18 -67.57
C CYS A 7 -27.03 -2.77 -66.69
N PHE A 8 -26.05 -1.96 -66.33
CA PHE A 8 -25.10 -2.26 -65.25
C PHE A 8 -25.72 -1.79 -63.93
N LEU A 9 -26.06 -2.72 -63.04
CA LEU A 9 -26.35 -2.42 -61.65
C LEU A 9 -25.02 -2.26 -60.88
N LEU A 10 -24.70 -1.04 -60.45
CA LEU A 10 -23.62 -0.78 -59.48
C LEU A 10 -24.13 -1.20 -58.09
N LEU A 11 -23.64 -2.31 -57.58
CA LEU A 11 -23.75 -2.64 -56.17
C LEU A 11 -22.75 -1.75 -55.40
N ILE A 12 -23.22 -0.69 -54.75
CA ILE A 12 -22.49 0.05 -53.74
C ILE A 12 -22.52 -0.78 -52.44
N ALA A 13 -21.43 -1.51 -52.16
CA ALA A 13 -21.22 -2.11 -50.86
C ALA A 13 -20.94 -0.99 -49.85
N PHE A 14 -21.91 -0.63 -49.07
CA PHE A 14 -21.70 0.14 -47.84
C PHE A 14 -20.97 -0.78 -46.86
N SER A 15 -19.64 -0.66 -46.77
CA SER A 15 -18.87 -1.14 -45.64
C SER A 15 -19.21 -0.24 -44.48
N GLY A 16 -20.24 -0.58 -43.74
CA GLY A 16 -20.50 -0.06 -42.43
C GLY A 16 -19.34 -0.45 -41.55
N ILE A 17 -18.44 0.51 -41.26
CA ILE A 17 -17.54 0.44 -40.12
C ILE A 17 -18.47 0.50 -38.91
N GLY A 18 -18.89 -0.70 -38.42
CA GLY A 18 -19.57 -0.80 -37.16
C GLY A 18 -18.64 -0.22 -36.09
N ARG A 19 -18.97 0.93 -35.54
CA ARG A 19 -18.40 1.36 -34.27
C ARG A 19 -18.65 0.19 -33.31
N ALA A 20 -17.57 -0.41 -32.80
CA ALA A 20 -17.68 -1.32 -31.67
C ALA A 20 -18.49 -0.58 -30.60
N ALA A 21 -19.51 -1.24 -30.05
CA ALA A 21 -20.26 -0.68 -28.95
C ALA A 21 -19.24 -0.43 -27.81
N ASP A 22 -19.05 0.81 -27.44
CA ASP A 22 -18.16 1.16 -26.34
C ASP A 22 -18.74 0.59 -25.03
N CYS A 23 -17.88 -0.03 -24.20
CA CYS A 23 -18.29 -0.47 -22.88
C CYS A 23 -18.61 0.76 -22.02
N ALA A 24 -19.89 1.00 -21.75
CA ALA A 24 -20.35 2.14 -20.97
C ALA A 24 -19.74 2.13 -19.54
N ALA A 25 -19.73 0.96 -18.89
CA ALA A 25 -19.17 0.82 -17.54
C ALA A 25 -17.68 1.16 -17.47
N LEU A 26 -16.88 0.85 -18.50
CA LEU A 26 -15.47 1.23 -18.56
C LEU A 26 -15.30 2.75 -18.66
N THR A 27 -16.07 3.41 -19.52
CA THR A 27 -16.02 4.86 -19.69
C THR A 27 -16.47 5.57 -18.42
N GLU A 28 -17.54 5.10 -17.79
CA GLU A 28 -18.07 5.63 -16.54
C GLU A 28 -17.12 5.40 -15.37
N ALA A 29 -16.49 4.21 -15.26
CA ALA A 29 -15.49 3.93 -14.21
C ALA A 29 -14.27 4.86 -14.34
N ARG A 30 -13.78 5.11 -15.55
CA ARG A 30 -12.67 6.04 -15.76
C ARG A 30 -13.05 7.48 -15.42
N SER A 31 -14.25 7.92 -15.79
CA SER A 31 -14.77 9.23 -15.41
C SER A 31 -14.93 9.35 -13.88
N TYR A 32 -15.49 8.31 -13.24
CA TYR A 32 -15.60 8.23 -11.78
C TYR A 32 -14.24 8.37 -11.08
N ILE A 33 -13.20 7.70 -11.59
CA ILE A 33 -11.84 7.80 -11.02
C ILE A 33 -11.31 9.21 -11.20
N HIS A 34 -11.40 9.78 -12.40
CA HIS A 34 -10.92 11.13 -12.70
C HIS A 34 -11.54 12.19 -11.78
N GLU A 35 -12.87 12.19 -11.66
CA GLU A 35 -13.60 13.09 -10.75
C GLU A 35 -13.29 12.77 -9.27
N GLY A 36 -13.05 11.50 -8.97
CA GLY A 36 -12.74 11.00 -7.63
C GLY A 36 -11.51 11.63 -7.02
N TRP A 37 -10.47 11.94 -7.79
CA TRP A 37 -9.27 12.61 -7.27
C TRP A 37 -9.58 13.94 -6.60
N LYS A 38 -10.48 14.74 -7.19
CA LYS A 38 -10.93 16.00 -6.61
C LYS A 38 -11.67 15.79 -5.28
N THR A 39 -12.54 14.80 -5.23
CA THR A 39 -13.34 14.48 -4.03
C THR A 39 -12.44 13.98 -2.89
N LEU A 40 -11.38 13.23 -3.20
CA LEU A 40 -10.43 12.67 -2.24
C LEU A 40 -9.32 13.66 -1.85
N THR A 41 -9.20 14.80 -2.52
CA THR A 41 -8.17 15.80 -2.20
C THR A 41 -8.54 16.57 -0.93
N ARG A 42 -7.56 16.70 -0.04
CA ARG A 42 -7.60 17.57 1.14
C ARG A 42 -6.53 18.66 1.03
N SER A 43 -6.80 19.80 1.61
CA SER A 43 -5.85 20.93 1.61
C SER A 43 -6.06 21.82 2.83
N ASN A 44 -5.13 22.73 3.03
CA ASN A 44 -5.24 23.75 4.08
C ASN A 44 -6.46 24.69 3.92
N ALA A 45 -7.07 24.76 2.73
CA ALA A 45 -8.30 25.53 2.50
C ALA A 45 -9.57 24.84 3.06
N SER A 46 -9.52 23.52 3.32
CA SER A 46 -10.65 22.72 3.81
C SER A 46 -10.43 22.15 5.22
N LEU A 47 -9.53 22.74 6.00
CA LEU A 47 -9.10 22.20 7.31
C LEU A 47 -10.24 22.05 8.33
N THR A 48 -11.25 22.89 8.33
CA THR A 48 -12.35 22.83 9.30
C THR A 48 -13.07 21.49 9.24
N ASP A 49 -13.22 20.90 8.06
CA ASP A 49 -13.85 19.62 7.86
C ASP A 49 -12.83 18.47 7.87
N SER A 50 -11.68 18.67 7.20
CA SER A 50 -10.65 17.63 7.04
C SER A 50 -9.85 17.35 8.31
N ALA A 51 -9.83 18.24 9.29
CA ALA A 51 -9.12 17.96 10.55
C ALA A 51 -9.92 17.12 11.56
N ARG A 52 -11.21 16.82 11.29
CA ARG A 52 -12.00 15.89 12.12
C ARG A 52 -11.46 14.48 12.00
N ASP A 53 -11.37 13.79 13.14
CA ASP A 53 -10.94 12.39 13.17
C ASP A 53 -12.14 11.48 12.94
N SER A 54 -12.08 10.64 11.89
CA SER A 54 -13.15 9.68 11.61
C SER A 54 -13.13 8.45 12.53
N LYS A 55 -12.02 8.24 13.26
CA LYS A 55 -11.81 7.06 14.14
C LYS A 55 -12.04 7.36 15.60
N VAL A 56 -11.89 8.62 16.01
CA VAL A 56 -11.97 9.04 17.40
C VAL A 56 -12.96 10.19 17.52
N ALA A 57 -13.99 10.00 18.36
CA ALA A 57 -14.95 11.07 18.63
C ALA A 57 -14.25 12.30 19.25
N GLN A 58 -14.31 13.42 18.56
CA GLN A 58 -13.76 14.69 19.03
C GLN A 58 -14.88 15.61 19.52
N ALA A 59 -14.77 16.03 20.78
CA ALA A 59 -15.58 17.11 21.33
C ALA A 59 -14.75 18.41 21.31
N GLY A 60 -15.25 19.47 20.67
CA GLY A 60 -14.62 20.79 20.70
C GLY A 60 -14.06 21.28 19.34
N PRO A 61 -13.37 22.43 19.35
CA PRO A 61 -12.78 23.00 18.14
C PRO A 61 -11.63 22.15 17.63
N VAL A 62 -11.50 22.10 16.30
CA VAL A 62 -10.42 21.39 15.63
C VAL A 62 -9.07 22.01 15.97
N THR A 63 -8.10 21.18 16.36
CA THR A 63 -6.71 21.58 16.61
C THR A 63 -5.80 21.02 15.53
N LEU A 64 -5.04 21.90 14.89
CA LEU A 64 -3.94 21.55 13.99
C LEU A 64 -2.64 21.53 14.79
N TRP A 65 -1.88 20.45 14.68
CA TRP A 65 -0.58 20.32 15.34
C TRP A 65 0.54 20.56 14.35
N VAL A 66 1.55 21.32 14.75
CA VAL A 66 2.73 21.63 13.94
C VAL A 66 3.97 21.14 14.63
N ALA A 67 5.04 20.90 13.85
CA ALA A 67 6.34 20.54 14.39
C ALA A 67 6.87 21.64 15.34
N ALA A 68 7.74 21.26 16.28
CA ALA A 68 8.24 22.17 17.31
C ALA A 68 9.02 23.36 16.76
N ASP A 69 9.66 23.18 15.60
CA ASP A 69 10.48 24.20 14.90
C ASP A 69 9.66 25.07 13.92
N GLU A 70 8.37 24.74 13.69
CA GLU A 70 7.49 25.55 12.82
C GLU A 70 7.05 26.85 13.47
N ASP A 71 6.77 27.86 12.64
CA ASP A 71 6.14 29.11 13.06
C ASP A 71 4.62 28.95 13.21
N ALA A 72 4.18 28.50 14.39
CA ALA A 72 2.77 28.27 14.69
C ALA A 72 1.92 29.55 14.55
N ALA A 73 2.45 30.73 14.89
CA ALA A 73 1.72 31.99 14.82
C ALA A 73 1.42 32.36 13.34
N ARG A 74 2.41 32.18 12.47
CA ARG A 74 2.25 32.39 11.01
C ARG A 74 1.20 31.44 10.44
N ILE A 75 1.30 30.14 10.78
CA ILE A 75 0.36 29.12 10.29
C ILE A 75 -1.05 29.40 10.82
N GLN A 76 -1.21 29.71 12.11
CA GLN A 76 -2.51 30.05 12.70
C GLN A 76 -3.15 31.27 12.03
N SER A 77 -2.37 32.32 11.79
CA SER A 77 -2.84 33.53 11.11
C SER A 77 -3.28 33.25 9.66
N ALA A 78 -2.50 32.43 8.95
CA ALA A 78 -2.80 32.08 7.56
C ALA A 78 -4.04 31.19 7.42
N LEU A 79 -4.19 30.20 8.31
CA LEU A 79 -5.23 29.17 8.19
C LEU A 79 -6.48 29.44 9.04
N LYS A 80 -6.42 30.40 9.99
CA LYS A 80 -7.52 30.76 10.89
C LYS A 80 -8.09 29.59 11.70
N VAL A 81 -7.21 28.66 12.12
CA VAL A 81 -7.53 27.50 12.96
C VAL A 81 -6.71 27.53 14.25
N ASN A 82 -7.13 26.78 15.27
CA ASN A 82 -6.32 26.63 16.47
C ASN A 82 -5.07 25.79 16.14
N VAL A 83 -3.87 26.32 16.43
CA VAL A 83 -2.59 25.67 16.16
C VAL A 83 -1.84 25.44 17.45
N ARG A 84 -1.35 24.21 17.64
CA ARG A 84 -0.50 23.82 18.78
C ARG A 84 0.83 23.25 18.28
N LYS A 85 1.90 23.50 19.02
CA LYS A 85 3.21 22.92 18.76
C LYS A 85 3.35 21.55 19.43
N LEU A 86 3.98 20.63 18.73
CA LEU A 86 4.45 19.38 19.32
C LEU A 86 5.65 19.63 20.26
N SER A 87 5.92 18.67 21.14
CA SER A 87 7.18 18.61 21.91
C SER A 87 8.38 18.34 21.00
N ASN A 88 9.58 18.62 21.49
CA ASN A 88 10.83 18.24 20.85
C ASN A 88 11.67 17.37 21.80
N PRO A 89 11.90 16.07 21.51
CA PRO A 89 11.46 15.34 20.31
C PRO A 89 9.93 15.16 20.27
N PRO A 90 9.35 14.95 19.08
CA PRO A 90 7.92 14.69 18.94
C PRO A 90 7.53 13.39 19.63
N SER A 91 6.48 13.43 20.43
CA SER A 91 5.91 12.24 21.09
C SER A 91 4.42 12.11 20.78
N ALA A 92 3.93 10.87 20.73
CA ALA A 92 2.50 10.64 20.59
C ALA A 92 1.75 11.24 21.79
N THR A 93 0.71 12.02 21.52
CA THR A 93 -0.14 12.60 22.54
C THR A 93 -1.44 11.79 22.64
N GLN A 94 -2.10 11.83 23.80
CA GLN A 94 -3.44 11.27 23.97
C GLN A 94 -4.52 12.11 23.28
N GLU A 95 -4.22 13.39 22.98
CA GLU A 95 -5.11 14.27 22.25
C GLU A 95 -4.98 14.02 20.74
N SER A 96 -6.05 13.51 20.14
CA SER A 96 -6.10 13.33 18.70
C SER A 96 -6.14 14.67 17.97
N GLY A 97 -5.24 14.87 17.01
CA GLY A 97 -5.22 16.05 16.18
C GLY A 97 -4.53 15.81 14.83
N LEU A 98 -4.94 16.56 13.82
CA LEU A 98 -4.30 16.52 12.51
C LEU A 98 -2.93 17.18 12.58
N LEU A 99 -1.92 16.54 11.98
CA LEU A 99 -0.61 17.15 11.78
C LEU A 99 -0.61 17.98 10.50
N TYR A 100 -0.05 19.17 10.60
CA TYR A 100 0.09 20.09 9.47
C TYR A 100 0.92 19.47 8.35
N LEU A 101 0.42 19.60 7.13
CA LEU A 101 1.15 19.35 5.90
C LEU A 101 1.09 20.59 5.01
N PRO A 102 2.21 21.01 4.37
CA PRO A 102 2.26 22.25 3.62
C PRO A 102 1.43 22.26 2.35
N GLY A 103 1.29 21.10 1.68
CA GLY A 103 0.64 20.97 0.39
C GLY A 103 -0.65 20.14 0.41
N PRO A 104 -1.48 20.24 -0.65
CA PRO A 104 -2.63 19.36 -0.83
C PRO A 104 -2.21 17.90 -0.99
N TYR A 105 -3.11 17.00 -0.62
CA TYR A 105 -2.90 15.55 -0.67
C TYR A 105 -4.20 14.80 -0.92
N VAL A 106 -4.08 13.57 -1.41
CA VAL A 106 -5.21 12.65 -1.62
C VAL A 106 -5.30 11.70 -0.43
N VAL A 107 -6.51 11.54 0.12
CA VAL A 107 -6.80 10.56 1.18
C VAL A 107 -7.13 9.19 0.59
N PRO A 108 -6.95 8.07 1.34
CA PRO A 108 -7.20 6.74 0.82
C PRO A 108 -8.63 6.49 0.34
N GLY A 109 -9.62 6.99 1.07
CA GLY A 109 -11.04 6.80 0.77
C GLY A 109 -11.90 7.89 1.39
N GLY A 110 -13.18 7.92 1.05
CA GLY A 110 -14.07 9.05 1.36
C GLY A 110 -14.21 9.41 2.85
N ARG A 111 -14.10 8.43 3.75
CA ARG A 111 -14.19 8.68 5.20
C ARG A 111 -12.91 9.21 5.83
N PHE A 112 -11.76 9.10 5.13
CA PHE A 112 -10.47 9.50 5.66
C PHE A 112 -10.20 10.99 5.43
N ASN A 113 -9.45 11.57 6.35
CA ASN A 113 -8.99 12.95 6.27
C ASN A 113 -7.46 13.07 6.31
N GLU A 114 -6.78 11.96 6.53
CA GLU A 114 -5.33 11.86 6.64
C GLU A 114 -4.68 11.39 5.35
N MET A 115 -3.45 11.84 5.09
CA MET A 115 -2.55 11.26 4.11
C MET A 115 -1.85 10.06 4.72
N TYR A 116 -2.03 8.87 4.13
CA TYR A 116 -1.44 7.63 4.61
C TYR A 116 -0.15 7.28 3.86
N GLY A 117 0.79 6.64 4.56
CA GLY A 117 2.13 6.38 4.08
C GLY A 117 2.19 5.63 2.74
N TRP A 118 2.04 4.30 2.75
CA TRP A 118 2.21 3.51 1.54
C TRP A 118 1.08 3.66 0.52
N ASP A 119 -0.15 3.97 0.98
CA ASP A 119 -1.31 4.27 0.11
C ASP A 119 -0.97 5.36 -0.90
N SER A 120 -0.27 6.40 -0.43
CA SER A 120 0.12 7.55 -1.25
C SER A 120 1.03 7.19 -2.41
N TYR A 121 1.87 6.15 -2.30
CA TYR A 121 2.65 5.68 -3.43
C TYR A 121 1.76 5.14 -4.55
N PHE A 122 0.82 4.27 -4.22
CA PHE A 122 -0.07 3.69 -5.22
C PHE A 122 -0.99 4.75 -5.81
N ILE A 123 -1.53 5.65 -4.97
CA ILE A 123 -2.32 6.81 -5.42
C ILE A 123 -1.51 7.67 -6.40
N LEU A 124 -0.24 7.96 -6.09
CA LEU A 124 0.66 8.72 -6.97
C LEU A 124 0.78 8.09 -8.35
N LEU A 125 0.87 6.76 -8.45
CA LEU A 125 0.93 6.06 -9.75
C LEU A 125 -0.31 6.37 -10.60
N GLY A 126 -1.50 6.43 -9.99
CA GLY A 126 -2.74 6.81 -10.65
C GLY A 126 -2.77 8.29 -11.05
N LEU A 127 -2.39 9.18 -10.14
CA LEU A 127 -2.33 10.62 -10.41
C LEU A 127 -1.40 10.96 -11.58
N MET A 128 -0.24 10.32 -11.65
CA MET A 128 0.71 10.50 -12.76
C MET A 128 0.12 10.07 -14.11
N ARG A 129 -0.70 9.00 -14.14
CA ARG A 129 -1.41 8.52 -15.33
C ARG A 129 -2.60 9.42 -15.69
N ASP A 130 -3.27 9.97 -14.70
CA ASP A 130 -4.46 10.82 -14.89
C ASP A 130 -4.12 12.32 -14.99
N SER A 131 -2.90 12.64 -15.43
CA SER A 131 -2.41 14.01 -15.70
C SER A 131 -2.48 14.96 -14.49
N GLN A 132 -2.24 14.43 -13.28
CA GLN A 132 -2.20 15.19 -12.01
C GLN A 132 -0.78 15.25 -11.38
N PRO A 133 0.31 15.54 -12.14
CA PRO A 133 1.67 15.46 -11.62
C PRO A 133 1.94 16.47 -10.49
N ALA A 134 1.29 17.63 -10.50
CA ALA A 134 1.44 18.64 -9.45
C ALA A 134 0.93 18.14 -8.10
N LEU A 135 -0.19 17.38 -8.07
CA LEU A 135 -0.72 16.80 -6.86
C LEU A 135 0.15 15.63 -6.37
N ALA A 136 0.67 14.81 -7.29
CA ALA A 136 1.63 13.76 -6.99
C ALA A 136 2.92 14.32 -6.36
N GLN A 137 3.46 15.42 -6.90
CA GLN A 137 4.61 16.12 -6.34
C GLN A 137 4.30 16.68 -4.95
N SER A 138 3.14 17.32 -4.78
CA SER A 138 2.71 17.86 -3.49
C SER A 138 2.64 16.79 -2.39
N MET A 139 2.11 15.60 -2.70
CA MET A 139 2.11 14.46 -1.76
C MET A 139 3.53 14.01 -1.41
N THR A 140 4.42 13.99 -2.40
CA THR A 140 5.84 13.65 -2.16
C THR A 140 6.53 14.70 -1.28
N ASP A 141 6.28 15.98 -1.53
CA ASP A 141 6.80 17.09 -0.73
C ASP A 141 6.30 17.05 0.72
N ASN A 142 5.05 16.65 0.93
CA ASN A 142 4.50 16.43 2.27
C ASN A 142 5.25 15.32 3.02
N PHE A 143 5.62 14.22 2.38
CA PHE A 143 6.44 13.17 3.01
C PHE A 143 7.88 13.61 3.26
N LEU A 144 8.46 14.37 2.34
CA LEU A 144 9.77 14.99 2.58
C LEU A 144 9.71 15.96 3.77
N TYR A 145 8.59 16.66 3.97
CA TYR A 145 8.33 17.48 5.15
C TYR A 145 8.24 16.62 6.42
N GLU A 146 7.45 15.52 6.41
CA GLU A 146 7.35 14.62 7.57
C GLU A 146 8.70 14.05 7.97
N VAL A 147 9.53 13.63 7.03
CA VAL A 147 10.88 13.11 7.34
C VAL A 147 11.75 14.19 7.96
N ARG A 148 11.73 15.42 7.46
CA ARG A 148 12.52 16.52 8.03
C ARG A 148 12.14 16.85 9.47
N HIS A 149 10.84 16.80 9.80
CA HIS A 149 10.35 17.23 11.11
C HIS A 149 10.10 16.07 12.08
N TYR A 150 9.83 14.85 11.59
CA TYR A 150 9.49 13.69 12.42
C TYR A 150 10.45 12.52 12.25
N GLY A 151 11.47 12.64 11.38
CA GLY A 151 12.48 11.62 11.11
C GLY A 151 11.99 10.43 10.28
N LYS A 152 10.74 10.42 9.88
CA LYS A 152 10.13 9.33 9.09
C LYS A 152 8.88 9.78 8.35
N VAL A 153 8.45 9.02 7.34
CA VAL A 153 7.07 9.07 6.83
C VAL A 153 6.18 8.44 7.89
N LEU A 154 5.12 9.12 8.29
CA LEU A 154 4.21 8.63 9.31
C LEU A 154 3.22 7.61 8.72
N ASN A 155 2.64 6.75 9.58
CA ASN A 155 1.53 5.90 9.18
C ASN A 155 0.39 6.73 8.58
N ALA A 156 0.06 7.87 9.21
CA ALA A 156 -0.72 8.96 8.65
C ALA A 156 -0.45 10.24 9.46
N ASN A 157 -0.82 11.41 8.92
CA ASN A 157 -0.56 12.71 9.57
C ASN A 157 -1.50 13.02 10.73
N ARG A 158 -1.47 12.15 11.78
CA ARG A 158 -2.16 12.33 13.07
C ARG A 158 -1.18 12.20 14.24
N THR A 159 -1.48 12.89 15.32
CA THR A 159 -0.62 12.92 16.52
C THR A 159 -0.34 11.55 17.12
N TYR A 160 -1.28 10.63 17.09
CA TYR A 160 -1.10 9.28 17.61
C TYR A 160 -0.28 8.37 16.69
N TYR A 161 0.04 8.80 15.47
CA TYR A 161 0.92 8.08 14.55
C TYR A 161 2.40 8.52 14.59
N LEU A 162 2.76 9.49 15.43
CA LEU A 162 4.13 10.00 15.52
C LEU A 162 5.18 8.94 15.86
N THR A 163 4.79 7.79 16.43
CA THR A 163 5.72 6.74 16.83
C THR A 163 6.02 5.71 15.76
N ARG A 164 5.20 5.59 14.69
CA ARG A 164 5.39 4.55 13.68
C ARG A 164 5.26 5.05 12.24
N SER A 165 5.91 4.31 11.33
CA SER A 165 5.88 4.53 9.89
C SER A 165 4.93 3.56 9.18
N GLN A 166 5.07 3.46 7.87
CA GLN A 166 4.50 2.44 6.98
C GLN A 166 5.57 2.02 5.94
N PRO A 167 5.33 1.00 5.09
CA PRO A 167 6.30 0.51 4.12
C PRO A 167 6.95 1.61 3.29
N PRO A 168 8.30 1.60 3.13
CA PRO A 168 9.08 2.75 2.62
C PRO A 168 9.08 2.85 1.10
N PHE A 169 8.12 3.56 0.52
CA PHE A 169 8.05 3.84 -0.92
C PHE A 169 8.56 5.24 -1.33
N LEU A 170 9.01 6.09 -0.40
CA LEU A 170 9.31 7.49 -0.68
C LEU A 170 10.35 7.70 -1.78
N SER A 171 11.41 6.86 -1.85
CA SER A 171 12.42 6.98 -2.92
C SER A 171 11.83 6.76 -4.31
N ARG A 172 10.88 5.82 -4.43
CA ARG A 172 10.13 5.59 -5.67
C ARG A 172 9.29 6.80 -6.04
N MET A 173 8.54 7.36 -5.06
CA MET A 173 7.75 8.58 -5.29
C MET A 173 8.61 9.72 -5.82
N VAL A 174 9.78 9.95 -5.21
CA VAL A 174 10.73 10.98 -5.65
C VAL A 174 11.20 10.74 -7.08
N LEU A 175 11.59 9.51 -7.43
CA LEU A 175 12.03 9.21 -8.79
C LEU A 175 10.91 9.31 -9.83
N ASP A 176 9.69 8.88 -9.48
CA ASP A 176 8.57 8.91 -10.42
C ASP A 176 8.09 10.35 -10.67
N VAL A 177 8.08 11.21 -9.65
CA VAL A 177 7.86 12.66 -9.80
C VAL A 177 8.98 13.30 -10.64
N TYR A 178 10.25 12.99 -10.35
CA TYR A 178 11.37 13.52 -11.14
C TYR A 178 11.29 13.14 -12.62
N ARG A 179 10.92 11.91 -12.94
CA ARG A 179 10.71 11.48 -14.33
C ARG A 179 9.62 12.26 -15.06
N GLY A 180 8.61 12.70 -14.32
CA GLY A 180 7.53 13.51 -14.88
C GLY A 180 7.87 15.01 -15.00
N THR A 181 8.77 15.53 -14.13
CA THR A 181 9.05 16.97 -14.03
C THR A 181 10.40 17.38 -14.59
N GLY A 182 11.42 16.51 -14.50
CA GLY A 182 12.80 16.81 -14.84
C GLY A 182 13.50 17.82 -13.91
N ASP A 183 12.89 18.17 -12.75
CA ASP A 183 13.44 19.18 -11.84
C ASP A 183 14.62 18.61 -11.01
N THR A 184 15.82 18.76 -11.55
CA THR A 184 17.07 18.33 -10.90
C THR A 184 17.34 19.06 -9.59
N ALA A 185 16.97 20.35 -9.49
CA ALA A 185 17.15 21.11 -8.25
C ALA A 185 16.22 20.58 -7.14
N TRP A 186 14.99 20.21 -7.46
CA TRP A 186 14.06 19.56 -6.52
C TRP A 186 14.60 18.17 -6.09
N LEU A 187 15.10 17.37 -7.05
CA LEU A 187 15.70 16.07 -6.78
C LEU A 187 16.88 16.19 -5.80
N GLN A 188 17.77 17.19 -6.02
CA GLN A 188 18.89 17.46 -5.12
C GLN A 188 18.42 17.83 -3.70
N ARG A 189 17.38 18.65 -3.58
CA ARG A 189 16.80 19.06 -2.29
C ARG A 189 16.11 17.91 -1.53
N SER A 190 15.70 16.86 -2.21
CA SER A 190 15.04 15.69 -1.62
C SER A 190 16.01 14.74 -0.92
N LEU A 191 17.29 14.75 -1.30
CA LEU A 191 18.28 13.79 -0.84
C LEU A 191 18.47 13.72 0.69
N PRO A 192 18.60 14.83 1.44
CA PRO A 192 18.83 14.74 2.90
C PRO A 192 17.67 14.02 3.61
N ALA A 193 16.43 14.24 3.17
CA ALA A 193 15.28 13.55 3.75
C ALA A 193 15.27 12.05 3.38
N LEU A 194 15.62 11.69 2.15
CA LEU A 194 15.74 10.28 1.76
C LEU A 194 16.82 9.55 2.55
N GLU A 195 17.98 10.17 2.78
CA GLU A 195 19.05 9.58 3.59
C GLU A 195 18.62 9.41 5.05
N SER A 196 17.99 10.41 5.64
CA SER A 196 17.45 10.32 7.01
C SER A 196 16.37 9.23 7.13
N TYR A 197 15.51 9.09 6.12
CA TYR A 197 14.49 8.05 6.13
C TYR A 197 15.08 6.64 5.94
N TYR A 198 16.15 6.51 5.16
CA TYR A 198 16.89 5.26 5.07
C TYR A 198 17.52 4.89 6.43
N GLU A 199 18.10 5.84 7.15
CA GLU A 199 18.67 5.64 8.49
C GLU A 199 17.61 5.19 9.50
N TYR A 200 16.38 5.73 9.44
CA TYR A 200 15.28 5.27 10.28
C TYR A 200 15.07 3.75 10.16
N TRP A 201 15.10 3.22 8.94
CA TRP A 201 14.85 1.80 8.67
C TRP A 201 16.08 0.90 8.89
N THR A 202 17.28 1.45 8.89
CA THR A 202 18.53 0.68 8.92
C THR A 202 19.34 0.88 10.21
N ASN A 203 18.77 1.56 11.20
CA ASN A 203 19.29 1.66 12.56
C ASN A 203 18.37 0.95 13.56
N PRO A 204 18.83 0.65 14.78
CA PRO A 204 17.96 0.17 15.84
C PRO A 204 16.77 1.12 16.09
N PRO A 205 15.55 0.61 16.35
CA PRO A 205 15.22 -0.78 16.61
C PRO A 205 14.89 -1.62 15.36
N HIS A 206 14.87 -1.02 14.15
CA HIS A 206 14.53 -1.72 12.92
C HIS A 206 15.67 -2.65 12.43
N LEU A 207 16.91 -2.24 12.55
CA LEU A 207 18.05 -3.11 12.18
C LEU A 207 18.11 -4.34 13.05
N THR A 208 18.27 -5.52 12.42
CA THR A 208 18.58 -6.79 13.06
C THR A 208 20.05 -7.11 12.82
N PRO A 209 20.95 -6.88 13.80
CA PRO A 209 22.40 -6.99 13.59
C PRO A 209 22.86 -8.39 13.15
N GLU A 210 22.17 -9.44 13.60
CA GLU A 210 22.51 -10.84 13.34
C GLU A 210 22.33 -11.20 11.84
N THR A 211 21.45 -10.52 11.15
CA THR A 211 21.14 -10.76 9.74
C THR A 211 21.64 -9.67 8.82
N GLY A 212 21.84 -8.45 9.34
CA GLY A 212 22.08 -7.23 8.57
C GLY A 212 20.83 -6.73 7.82
N LEU A 213 19.66 -7.32 8.10
CA LEU A 213 18.37 -6.96 7.52
C LEU A 213 17.55 -6.15 8.51
N SER A 214 16.42 -5.63 8.04
CA SER A 214 15.51 -4.81 8.84
C SER A 214 14.22 -5.56 9.16
N ARG A 215 13.58 -5.16 10.29
CA ARG A 215 12.26 -5.63 10.73
C ARG A 215 11.31 -4.47 10.94
N TYR A 216 10.02 -4.72 11.02
CA TYR A 216 9.05 -3.79 11.57
C TYR A 216 9.12 -3.75 13.10
N ASP A 217 8.93 -2.59 13.71
CA ASP A 217 9.04 -2.44 15.17
C ASP A 217 7.89 -1.63 15.80
N GLY A 218 7.37 -0.61 15.12
CA GLY A 218 6.25 0.22 15.56
C GLY A 218 6.56 1.23 16.68
N GLY A 219 7.80 1.30 17.16
CA GLY A 219 8.35 2.39 17.99
C GLY A 219 7.76 2.56 19.39
N SER A 220 6.97 1.62 19.92
CA SER A 220 6.40 1.69 21.27
C SER A 220 5.88 0.33 21.74
N ASP A 221 5.88 0.12 23.04
CA ASP A 221 5.33 -1.04 23.76
C ASP A 221 3.97 -0.74 24.47
N GLN A 222 3.35 0.38 24.11
CA GLN A 222 2.05 0.80 24.65
C GLN A 222 0.91 0.50 23.67
N PRO A 223 -0.34 0.35 24.13
CA PRO A 223 -1.49 0.20 23.26
C PRO A 223 -1.54 1.26 22.16
N ALA A 224 -1.97 0.89 20.96
CA ALA A 224 -2.18 1.84 19.87
C ALA A 224 -3.40 2.75 20.20
N PRO A 225 -3.22 4.09 20.26
CA PRO A 225 -4.28 4.98 20.70
C PRO A 225 -5.54 4.93 19.83
N GLU A 226 -5.38 4.77 18.53
CA GLU A 226 -6.50 4.63 17.59
C GLU A 226 -7.33 3.35 17.83
N VAL A 227 -6.78 2.36 18.53
CA VAL A 227 -7.50 1.16 18.94
C VAL A 227 -8.20 1.35 20.29
N VAL A 228 -7.52 2.03 21.22
CA VAL A 228 -8.09 2.30 22.56
C VAL A 228 -9.29 3.23 22.48
N PHE A 229 -9.20 4.27 21.66
CA PHE A 229 -10.24 5.31 21.52
C PHE A 229 -11.15 5.08 20.30
N GLY A 230 -10.85 4.09 19.47
CA GLY A 230 -11.55 3.82 18.22
C GLY A 230 -12.82 2.98 18.37
N GLU A 231 -13.18 2.34 17.27
CA GLU A 231 -14.41 1.56 17.14
C GLU A 231 -14.54 0.46 18.20
N ARG A 232 -15.74 0.33 18.75
CA ARG A 232 -16.17 -0.76 19.61
C ARG A 232 -17.29 -1.53 18.92
N ASP A 233 -17.34 -2.85 19.16
CA ASP A 233 -18.43 -3.67 18.68
C ASP A 233 -19.73 -3.43 19.48
N GLU A 234 -20.81 -4.10 19.10
CA GLU A 234 -22.12 -4.01 19.77
C GLU A 234 -22.07 -4.38 21.28
N ALA A 235 -21.09 -5.19 21.68
CA ALA A 235 -20.84 -5.55 23.07
C ALA A 235 -19.94 -4.55 23.81
N GLY A 236 -19.55 -3.44 23.15
CA GLY A 236 -18.65 -2.42 23.68
C GLY A 236 -17.17 -2.83 23.73
N LYS A 237 -16.78 -3.94 23.08
CA LYS A 237 -15.41 -4.46 23.08
C LYS A 237 -14.60 -3.81 21.97
N ASN A 238 -13.38 -3.39 22.29
CA ASN A 238 -12.39 -3.00 21.29
C ASN A 238 -11.58 -4.22 20.78
N HIS A 239 -10.63 -3.99 19.88
CA HIS A 239 -9.76 -5.03 19.35
C HIS A 239 -9.00 -5.80 20.46
N TYR A 240 -8.45 -5.10 21.45
CA TYR A 240 -7.67 -5.73 22.53
C TYR A 240 -8.53 -6.59 23.46
N ASP A 241 -9.80 -6.24 23.67
CA ASP A 241 -10.75 -7.07 24.42
C ASP A 241 -11.00 -8.40 23.70
N ARG A 242 -11.17 -8.36 22.36
CA ARG A 242 -11.35 -9.56 21.54
C ARG A 242 -10.10 -10.42 21.47
N VAL A 243 -8.91 -9.81 21.47
CA VAL A 243 -7.63 -10.52 21.53
C VAL A 243 -7.49 -11.30 22.83
N ARG A 244 -7.78 -10.69 24.01
CA ARG A 244 -7.74 -11.38 25.29
C ARG A 244 -8.72 -12.55 25.33
N GLU A 245 -9.93 -12.35 24.80
CA GLU A 245 -10.93 -13.42 24.70
C GLU A 245 -10.43 -14.57 23.81
N TYR A 246 -9.78 -14.26 22.70
CA TYR A 246 -9.20 -15.26 21.83
C TYR A 246 -8.13 -16.09 22.55
N TYR A 247 -7.18 -15.48 23.25
CA TYR A 247 -6.15 -16.19 23.99
C TYR A 247 -6.68 -17.04 25.14
N ARG A 248 -7.81 -16.68 25.73
CA ARG A 248 -8.49 -17.51 26.76
C ARG A 248 -9.13 -18.76 26.18
N THR A 249 -9.53 -18.74 24.91
CA THR A 249 -10.39 -19.75 24.32
C THR A 249 -9.73 -20.58 23.21
N HIS A 250 -8.55 -20.17 22.72
CA HIS A 250 -7.86 -20.84 21.63
C HIS A 250 -6.43 -21.18 22.01
N GLU A 251 -5.98 -22.37 21.58
CA GLU A 251 -4.57 -22.75 21.61
C GLU A 251 -3.81 -22.07 20.46
N VAL A 252 -2.68 -21.44 20.74
CA VAL A 252 -1.79 -20.82 19.77
C VAL A 252 -0.51 -21.65 19.71
N LYS A 253 -0.10 -22.02 18.49
CA LYS A 253 1.07 -22.88 18.24
C LYS A 253 2.21 -22.14 17.54
N GLU A 254 1.93 -21.00 16.97
CA GLU A 254 2.85 -20.23 16.13
C GLU A 254 3.90 -19.48 16.97
N TYR A 255 3.60 -19.22 18.22
CA TYR A 255 4.50 -18.57 19.20
C TYR A 255 4.13 -18.94 20.63
N ASN A 256 5.02 -18.67 21.58
CA ASN A 256 4.72 -18.83 23.00
C ASN A 256 3.75 -17.73 23.45
N VAL A 257 2.50 -18.09 23.76
CA VAL A 257 1.46 -17.14 24.17
C VAL A 257 1.86 -16.35 25.42
N ALA A 258 2.60 -16.96 26.35
CA ALA A 258 3.01 -16.31 27.61
C ALA A 258 3.89 -15.06 27.39
N ASP A 259 4.55 -14.96 26.21
CA ASP A 259 5.32 -13.76 25.86
C ASP A 259 4.40 -12.57 25.53
N PHE A 260 3.17 -12.81 25.09
CA PHE A 260 2.22 -11.82 24.59
C PHE A 260 1.00 -11.59 25.50
N TYR A 261 0.67 -12.57 26.36
CA TYR A 261 -0.51 -12.54 27.22
C TYR A 261 -0.24 -13.20 28.57
N ASP A 262 -0.46 -12.46 29.66
CA ASP A 262 -0.42 -13.00 31.02
C ASP A 262 -1.81 -13.51 31.42
N SER A 263 -1.96 -14.83 31.43
CA SER A 263 -3.23 -15.49 31.78
C SER A 263 -3.64 -15.33 33.24
N ARG A 264 -2.70 -14.97 34.17
CA ARG A 264 -2.99 -14.77 35.58
C ARG A 264 -3.64 -13.43 35.86
N THR A 265 -3.26 -12.41 35.09
CA THR A 265 -3.77 -11.05 35.22
C THR A 265 -4.81 -10.70 34.16
N ASP A 266 -5.01 -11.55 33.18
CA ASP A 266 -5.81 -11.30 31.95
C ASP A 266 -5.36 -10.04 31.21
N GLN A 267 -4.04 -9.82 31.10
CA GLN A 267 -3.48 -8.64 30.47
C GLN A 267 -2.59 -9.00 29.27
N LEU A 268 -2.63 -8.15 28.25
CA LEU A 268 -1.67 -8.17 27.16
C LEU A 268 -0.34 -7.58 27.62
N THR A 269 0.77 -8.17 27.20
CA THR A 269 2.11 -7.75 27.63
C THR A 269 2.60 -6.54 26.82
N PRO A 270 3.66 -5.83 27.27
CA PRO A 270 4.35 -4.82 26.46
C PRO A 270 4.82 -5.37 25.11
N LEU A 271 5.28 -6.64 25.05
CA LEU A 271 5.70 -7.28 23.81
C LEU A 271 4.53 -7.47 22.83
N PHE A 272 3.32 -7.78 23.35
CA PHE A 272 2.12 -7.80 22.50
C PHE A 272 1.88 -6.46 21.83
N TYR A 273 1.90 -5.36 22.59
CA TYR A 273 1.65 -4.04 22.04
C TYR A 273 2.72 -3.62 21.03
N ARG A 274 3.98 -3.99 21.26
CA ARG A 274 5.04 -3.78 20.30
C ARG A 274 4.80 -4.58 19.01
N GLY A 275 4.37 -5.84 19.13
CA GLY A 275 4.01 -6.69 17.98
C GLY A 275 2.79 -6.15 17.22
N ASP A 276 1.73 -5.74 17.90
CA ASP A 276 0.55 -5.12 17.29
C ASP A 276 0.91 -3.84 16.51
N ARG A 277 1.78 -3.01 17.08
CA ARG A 277 2.27 -1.79 16.39
C ARG A 277 3.18 -2.10 15.20
N ALA A 278 4.05 -3.09 15.32
CA ALA A 278 4.90 -3.55 14.22
C ALA A 278 4.07 -4.12 13.07
N MET A 279 3.02 -4.88 13.38
CA MET A 279 2.06 -5.38 12.40
C MET A 279 1.37 -4.22 11.68
N ARG A 280 0.94 -3.18 12.38
CA ARG A 280 0.32 -1.98 11.79
C ARG A 280 1.32 -1.16 10.98
N GLU A 281 2.61 -1.12 11.38
CA GLU A 281 3.67 -0.48 10.61
C GLU A 281 3.92 -1.19 9.27
N SER A 282 3.67 -2.51 9.22
CA SER A 282 3.80 -3.30 7.98
C SER A 282 2.71 -3.00 6.94
N GLY A 283 1.59 -2.39 7.34
CA GLY A 283 0.43 -2.16 6.48
C GLY A 283 -0.47 -3.38 6.29
N PHE A 284 -0.08 -4.57 6.79
CA PHE A 284 -0.86 -5.81 6.69
C PHE A 284 -1.67 -6.07 7.98
N ASP A 285 -2.54 -5.14 8.34
CA ASP A 285 -3.21 -5.07 9.64
C ASP A 285 -4.71 -5.47 9.63
N PRO A 286 -5.07 -6.66 10.15
CA PRO A 286 -4.24 -7.79 10.51
C PRO A 286 -4.21 -8.92 9.45
N SER A 287 -3.21 -9.78 9.60
CA SER A 287 -3.15 -11.09 8.95
C SER A 287 -2.83 -12.17 10.01
N ALA A 288 -2.85 -13.46 9.64
CA ALA A 288 -2.32 -14.53 10.48
C ALA A 288 -0.89 -14.93 10.09
N ARG A 289 -0.21 -14.14 9.25
CA ARG A 289 1.10 -14.43 8.68
C ARG A 289 2.14 -14.77 9.74
N PHE A 290 2.20 -14.03 10.84
CA PHE A 290 3.13 -14.25 11.94
C PHE A 290 2.42 -14.79 13.20
N GLY A 291 1.47 -15.69 12.99
CA GLY A 291 0.57 -16.21 14.00
C GLY A 291 -0.64 -15.29 14.25
N PRO A 292 -1.53 -15.64 15.17
CA PRO A 292 -2.71 -14.85 15.48
C PRO A 292 -2.38 -13.38 15.73
N PHE A 293 -3.12 -12.48 15.07
CA PHE A 293 -2.92 -11.02 15.12
C PHE A 293 -1.58 -10.54 14.56
N SER A 294 -0.78 -11.41 13.95
CA SER A 294 0.58 -11.14 13.44
C SER A 294 1.56 -10.53 14.45
N VAL A 295 1.31 -10.63 15.75
CA VAL A 295 2.18 -10.02 16.77
C VAL A 295 3.58 -10.64 16.84
N GLY A 296 3.75 -11.87 16.33
CA GLY A 296 5.06 -12.50 16.18
C GLY A 296 6.01 -11.80 15.22
N ILE A 297 5.53 -10.84 14.40
CA ILE A 297 6.31 -10.07 13.40
C ILE A 297 7.59 -9.45 13.97
N VAL A 298 7.60 -9.11 15.27
CA VAL A 298 8.77 -8.53 15.96
C VAL A 298 10.02 -9.42 15.90
N ASN A 299 9.85 -10.72 15.62
CA ASN A 299 10.92 -11.71 15.52
C ASN A 299 11.31 -12.02 14.06
N TYR A 300 10.77 -11.27 13.08
CA TYR A 300 10.97 -11.58 11.68
C TYR A 300 11.60 -10.43 10.90
N ASN A 301 12.54 -10.78 10.03
CA ASN A 301 12.85 -9.96 8.87
C ASN A 301 11.83 -10.31 7.78
N SER A 302 11.03 -9.35 7.35
CA SER A 302 10.00 -9.60 6.33
C SER A 302 10.53 -9.35 4.92
N VAL A 303 10.03 -10.14 3.97
CA VAL A 303 10.43 -10.10 2.55
C VAL A 303 10.11 -8.74 1.93
N ASP A 304 8.91 -8.22 2.19
CA ASP A 304 8.44 -6.94 1.68
C ASP A 304 9.31 -5.77 2.12
N LEU A 305 9.55 -5.60 3.42
CA LEU A 305 10.37 -4.49 3.94
C LEU A 305 11.78 -4.51 3.34
N ASN A 306 12.42 -5.69 3.35
CA ASN A 306 13.80 -5.78 2.88
C ASN A 306 13.91 -5.64 1.35
N SER A 307 12.89 -6.04 0.60
CA SER A 307 12.80 -5.76 -0.84
C SER A 307 12.60 -4.27 -1.13
N LEU A 308 11.80 -3.58 -0.31
CA LEU A 308 11.60 -2.13 -0.41
C LEU A 308 12.88 -1.36 -0.07
N LEU A 309 13.62 -1.78 0.95
CA LEU A 309 14.91 -1.17 1.29
C LEU A 309 15.97 -1.44 0.22
N TYR A 310 16.01 -2.63 -0.36
CA TYR A 310 16.81 -2.89 -1.55
C TYR A 310 16.44 -1.92 -2.69
N ARG A 311 15.13 -1.75 -2.94
CA ARG A 311 14.67 -0.82 -3.97
C ARG A 311 15.06 0.61 -3.66
N MET A 312 14.97 1.04 -2.40
CA MET A 312 15.41 2.36 -1.96
C MET A 312 16.92 2.56 -2.20
N GLU A 313 17.75 1.56 -1.94
CA GLU A 313 19.19 1.60 -2.20
C GLU A 313 19.49 1.72 -3.71
N VAL A 314 18.76 1.02 -4.56
CA VAL A 314 18.86 1.15 -6.02
C VAL A 314 18.38 2.53 -6.50
N ASP A 315 17.29 3.03 -5.93
CA ASP A 315 16.76 4.35 -6.26
C ASP A 315 17.73 5.46 -5.86
N MET A 316 18.35 5.34 -4.67
CA MET A 316 19.40 6.28 -4.21
C MET A 316 20.63 6.25 -5.12
N ALA A 317 21.05 5.07 -5.59
CA ALA A 317 22.13 4.98 -6.57
C ALA A 317 21.74 5.71 -7.87
N ALA A 318 20.54 5.47 -8.39
CA ALA A 318 20.06 6.14 -9.61
C ALA A 318 19.94 7.68 -9.43
N ILE A 319 19.48 8.16 -8.27
CA ILE A 319 19.42 9.59 -7.97
C ILE A 319 20.83 10.20 -7.94
N ARG A 320 21.81 9.51 -7.35
CA ARG A 320 23.19 9.97 -7.32
C ARG A 320 23.83 10.02 -8.72
N GLU A 321 23.52 9.06 -9.59
CA GLU A 321 23.92 9.10 -11.02
C GLU A 321 23.30 10.31 -11.75
N LEU A 322 21.99 10.53 -11.60
CA LEU A 322 21.27 11.66 -12.18
C LEU A 322 21.81 13.02 -11.73
N LEU A 323 22.46 13.08 -10.57
CA LEU A 323 23.09 14.29 -10.00
C LEU A 323 24.59 14.35 -10.23
N ASP A 324 25.14 13.53 -11.13
CA ASP A 324 26.56 13.45 -11.46
C ASP A 324 27.47 13.17 -10.25
N GLN A 325 27.03 12.24 -9.38
CA GLN A 325 27.72 11.82 -8.15
C GLN A 325 28.08 10.32 -8.18
N PRO A 326 28.85 9.82 -9.16
CA PRO A 326 29.03 8.37 -9.40
C PRO A 326 29.70 7.63 -8.22
N ARG A 327 30.59 8.30 -7.48
CA ARG A 327 31.22 7.68 -6.29
C ARG A 327 30.20 7.38 -5.19
N LEU A 328 29.22 8.25 -4.99
CA LEU A 328 28.14 8.04 -4.02
C LEU A 328 27.14 7.01 -4.54
N ALA A 329 26.86 6.99 -5.84
CA ALA A 329 26.05 5.97 -6.49
C ALA A 329 26.63 4.56 -6.28
N GLU A 330 27.95 4.40 -6.40
CA GLU A 330 28.62 3.11 -6.15
C GLU A 330 28.45 2.62 -4.71
N ILE A 331 28.46 3.52 -3.71
CA ILE A 331 28.21 3.15 -2.31
C ILE A 331 26.82 2.57 -2.14
N TRP A 332 25.80 3.21 -2.73
CA TRP A 332 24.43 2.74 -2.67
C TRP A 332 24.24 1.41 -3.41
N SER A 333 24.87 1.25 -4.57
CA SER A 333 24.87 0.00 -5.34
C SER A 333 25.48 -1.17 -4.54
N LYS A 334 26.56 -0.93 -3.79
CA LYS A 334 27.15 -1.94 -2.91
C LYS A 334 26.23 -2.33 -1.74
N ARG A 335 25.50 -1.36 -1.15
CA ARG A 335 24.48 -1.63 -0.13
C ARG A 335 23.37 -2.51 -0.70
N ALA A 336 22.83 -2.17 -1.87
CA ALA A 336 21.81 -2.95 -2.56
C ALA A 336 22.28 -4.39 -2.83
N ALA A 337 23.49 -4.58 -3.34
CA ALA A 337 24.05 -5.91 -3.59
C ALA A 337 24.19 -6.74 -2.31
N ALA A 338 24.65 -6.12 -1.22
CA ALA A 338 24.78 -6.78 0.09
C ALA A 338 23.41 -7.21 0.63
N ARG A 339 22.40 -6.34 0.55
CA ARG A 339 21.02 -6.65 0.99
C ARG A 339 20.41 -7.76 0.15
N ALA A 340 20.50 -7.69 -1.18
CA ALA A 340 20.01 -8.76 -2.08
C ALA A 340 20.65 -10.12 -1.74
N SER A 341 21.97 -10.15 -1.47
CA SER A 341 22.68 -11.35 -1.05
C SER A 341 22.16 -11.90 0.28
N ALA A 342 21.90 -11.02 1.27
CA ALA A 342 21.35 -11.42 2.56
C ALA A 342 19.92 -11.96 2.44
N ILE A 343 19.05 -11.28 1.66
CA ILE A 343 17.68 -11.74 1.39
C ILE A 343 17.72 -13.12 0.74
N ARG A 344 18.52 -13.31 -0.31
CA ARG A 344 18.60 -14.60 -1.01
C ARG A 344 19.08 -15.71 -0.07
N ARG A 345 20.12 -15.47 0.70
CA ARG A 345 20.66 -16.47 1.64
C ARG A 345 19.65 -16.87 2.72
N LEU A 346 18.92 -15.92 3.29
CA LEU A 346 18.07 -16.16 4.46
C LEU A 346 16.63 -16.48 4.10
N MET A 347 16.08 -15.82 3.05
CA MET A 347 14.66 -15.83 2.74
C MET A 347 14.28 -16.68 1.53
N TRP A 348 15.21 -16.97 0.60
CA TRP A 348 14.89 -17.84 -0.53
C TRP A 348 14.79 -19.29 -0.08
N ASP A 349 13.63 -19.91 -0.32
CA ASP A 349 13.43 -21.34 -0.11
C ASP A 349 13.32 -22.08 -1.45
N SER A 350 14.40 -22.75 -1.85
CA SER A 350 14.45 -23.50 -3.11
C SER A 350 13.53 -24.71 -3.14
N LYS A 351 13.07 -25.20 -1.97
CA LYS A 351 12.16 -26.35 -1.88
C LYS A 351 10.72 -25.94 -2.24
N SER A 352 10.26 -24.84 -1.70
CA SER A 352 8.92 -24.29 -2.04
C SER A 352 8.94 -23.44 -3.31
N GLY A 353 10.09 -22.93 -3.73
CA GLY A 353 10.21 -21.97 -4.83
C GLY A 353 9.66 -20.57 -4.49
N LEU A 354 9.68 -20.19 -3.22
CA LEU A 354 9.14 -18.92 -2.72
C LEU A 354 10.19 -18.17 -1.88
N PHE A 355 10.08 -16.86 -1.86
CA PHE A 355 10.70 -16.04 -0.82
C PHE A 355 9.82 -16.04 0.41
N ALA A 356 10.35 -16.41 1.56
CA ALA A 356 9.67 -16.54 2.83
C ALA A 356 10.32 -15.63 3.89
N ASP A 357 9.52 -15.13 4.82
CA ASP A 357 10.01 -14.33 5.94
C ASP A 357 10.95 -15.15 6.82
N TYR A 358 11.94 -14.49 7.40
CA TYR A 358 12.96 -15.15 8.18
C TYR A 358 12.85 -14.79 9.66
N ASN A 359 12.56 -15.77 10.50
CA ASN A 359 12.62 -15.63 11.94
C ASN A 359 14.09 -15.64 12.39
N PHE A 360 14.60 -14.49 12.81
CA PHE A 360 16.00 -14.33 13.20
C PHE A 360 16.29 -14.89 14.60
N VAL A 361 15.26 -15.16 15.43
CA VAL A 361 15.39 -15.78 16.75
C VAL A 361 15.53 -17.29 16.60
N THR A 362 14.60 -17.93 15.87
CA THR A 362 14.63 -19.40 15.64
C THR A 362 15.52 -19.81 14.47
N ARG A 363 15.96 -18.85 13.64
CA ARG A 363 16.75 -19.05 12.42
C ARG A 363 16.05 -19.93 11.38
N GLN A 364 14.74 -19.79 11.27
CA GLN A 364 13.91 -20.55 10.35
C GLN A 364 13.14 -19.65 9.41
N ARG A 365 12.83 -20.14 8.21
CA ARG A 365 11.90 -19.52 7.28
C ARG A 365 10.47 -19.82 7.72
N LEU A 366 9.60 -18.86 7.52
CA LEU A 366 8.18 -18.98 7.82
C LEU A 366 7.48 -19.80 6.71
N ASP A 367 6.79 -20.86 7.10
CA ASP A 367 5.91 -21.60 6.18
C ASP A 367 4.52 -20.94 6.12
N TYR A 368 4.44 -19.81 5.43
CA TYR A 368 3.18 -19.10 5.19
C TYR A 368 3.23 -18.43 3.81
N PRO A 369 2.77 -19.10 2.74
CA PRO A 369 2.76 -18.50 1.41
C PRO A 369 1.91 -17.22 1.38
N PHE A 370 2.58 -16.10 1.09
CA PHE A 370 2.00 -14.76 1.10
C PHE A 370 2.48 -13.98 -0.13
N LEU A 371 1.66 -13.08 -0.68
CA LEU A 371 1.98 -12.36 -1.91
C LEU A 371 3.24 -11.50 -1.84
N THR A 372 3.80 -11.29 -0.65
CA THR A 372 5.09 -10.61 -0.52
C THR A 372 6.25 -11.35 -1.21
N THR A 373 6.08 -12.63 -1.55
CA THR A 373 7.04 -13.38 -2.38
C THR A 373 7.28 -12.75 -3.77
N PHE A 374 6.38 -11.87 -4.26
CA PHE A 374 6.55 -11.13 -5.51
C PHE A 374 7.33 -9.82 -5.37
N TYR A 375 7.58 -9.33 -4.16
CA TYR A 375 8.36 -8.11 -3.95
C TYR A 375 9.79 -8.19 -4.49
N PRO A 376 10.55 -9.31 -4.35
CA PRO A 376 11.86 -9.48 -4.99
C PRO A 376 11.84 -9.34 -6.51
N LEU A 377 10.77 -9.83 -7.16
CA LEU A 377 10.58 -9.67 -8.61
C LEU A 377 10.32 -8.19 -8.95
N TRP A 378 9.39 -7.56 -8.24
CA TRP A 378 9.09 -6.13 -8.43
C TRP A 378 10.32 -5.26 -8.16
N ALA A 379 11.07 -5.53 -7.10
CA ALA A 379 12.30 -4.80 -6.77
C ALA A 379 13.42 -5.04 -7.80
N GLY A 380 13.46 -6.20 -8.46
CA GLY A 380 14.33 -6.51 -9.57
C GLY A 380 15.66 -7.17 -9.18
N PHE A 381 15.72 -7.92 -8.07
CA PHE A 381 16.92 -8.64 -7.66
C PHE A 381 16.80 -10.17 -7.67
N ALA A 382 15.61 -10.73 -7.91
CA ALA A 382 15.46 -12.16 -8.10
C ALA A 382 16.30 -12.63 -9.31
N THR A 383 16.86 -13.84 -9.26
CA THR A 383 17.44 -14.43 -10.47
C THR A 383 16.33 -14.87 -11.44
N PRO A 384 16.63 -15.11 -12.71
CA PRO A 384 15.63 -15.66 -13.64
C PRO A 384 15.01 -16.96 -13.14
N GLU A 385 15.82 -17.83 -12.50
CA GLU A 385 15.38 -19.13 -11.95
C GLU A 385 14.47 -18.92 -10.73
N GLU A 386 14.82 -18.00 -9.82
CA GLU A 386 14.00 -17.62 -8.66
C GLU A 386 12.67 -17.05 -9.13
N ALA A 387 12.69 -16.16 -10.12
CA ALA A 387 11.48 -15.54 -10.68
C ALA A 387 10.58 -16.58 -11.38
N ALA A 388 11.18 -17.55 -12.10
CA ALA A 388 10.44 -18.64 -12.72
C ALA A 388 9.77 -19.55 -11.67
N ALA A 389 10.47 -19.85 -10.58
CA ALA A 389 9.91 -20.65 -9.50
C ALA A 389 8.75 -19.94 -8.78
N VAL A 390 8.90 -18.63 -8.50
CA VAL A 390 7.80 -17.82 -7.93
C VAL A 390 6.61 -17.77 -8.88
N ALA A 391 6.84 -17.56 -10.18
CA ALA A 391 5.78 -17.54 -11.19
C ALA A 391 5.06 -18.91 -11.31
N ALA A 392 5.77 -20.02 -11.16
CA ALA A 392 5.17 -21.36 -11.14
C ALA A 392 4.25 -21.59 -9.93
N ASN A 393 4.43 -20.82 -8.84
CA ASN A 393 3.59 -20.87 -7.65
C ASN A 393 2.34 -19.95 -7.73
N LEU A 394 2.08 -19.25 -8.84
CA LEU A 394 0.87 -18.45 -9.04
C LEU A 394 -0.44 -19.19 -8.69
N PRO A 395 -0.62 -20.50 -8.97
CA PRO A 395 -1.85 -21.21 -8.63
C PRO A 395 -2.23 -21.18 -7.14
N LEU A 396 -1.28 -20.95 -6.23
CA LEU A 396 -1.57 -20.77 -4.81
C LEU A 396 -2.40 -19.53 -4.54
N PHE A 397 -2.23 -18.49 -5.36
CA PHE A 397 -2.79 -17.15 -5.14
C PHE A 397 -3.85 -16.77 -6.17
N GLU A 398 -3.73 -17.25 -7.41
CA GLU A 398 -4.59 -16.86 -8.52
C GLU A 398 -6.01 -17.39 -8.35
N LYS A 399 -6.99 -16.49 -8.44
CA LYS A 399 -8.44 -16.75 -8.38
C LYS A 399 -9.13 -16.03 -9.54
N ASP A 400 -10.47 -16.12 -9.60
CA ASP A 400 -11.23 -15.52 -10.70
C ASP A 400 -11.20 -14.00 -10.72
N GLY A 401 -11.09 -13.35 -9.56
CA GLY A 401 -10.96 -11.89 -9.42
C GLY A 401 -9.52 -11.37 -9.31
N GLY A 402 -8.49 -12.18 -9.60
CA GLY A 402 -7.09 -11.80 -9.46
C GLY A 402 -6.34 -12.59 -8.39
N LEU A 403 -5.47 -11.95 -7.63
CA LEU A 403 -4.64 -12.61 -6.62
C LEU A 403 -5.20 -12.42 -5.21
N GLN A 404 -5.41 -13.52 -4.49
CA GLN A 404 -5.66 -13.46 -3.03
C GLN A 404 -4.35 -13.22 -2.26
N THR A 405 -4.44 -12.58 -1.12
CA THR A 405 -3.28 -12.10 -0.36
C THR A 405 -2.38 -13.22 0.17
N SER A 406 -2.96 -14.33 0.61
CA SER A 406 -2.24 -15.51 1.11
C SER A 406 -2.87 -16.80 0.60
N ALA A 407 -2.19 -17.92 0.80
CA ALA A 407 -2.75 -19.24 0.48
C ALA A 407 -3.64 -19.79 1.62
N ARG A 408 -3.81 -19.07 2.73
CA ARG A 408 -4.54 -19.54 3.92
C ARG A 408 -5.74 -18.65 4.23
N VAL A 409 -6.89 -19.28 4.54
CA VAL A 409 -8.08 -18.59 5.04
C VAL A 409 -7.99 -18.54 6.56
N SER A 410 -7.87 -17.34 7.13
CA SER A 410 -7.71 -17.15 8.58
C SER A 410 -8.85 -16.36 9.24
N GLY A 411 -9.65 -15.67 8.44
CA GLY A 411 -10.63 -14.70 8.92
C GLY A 411 -10.05 -13.31 9.18
N ASN A 412 -8.76 -13.09 8.87
CA ASN A 412 -8.18 -11.75 8.87
C ASN A 412 -8.33 -11.11 7.49
N GLN A 413 -8.45 -9.77 7.47
CA GLN A 413 -8.69 -9.04 6.22
C GLN A 413 -7.50 -9.06 5.23
N TRP A 414 -6.27 -9.30 5.70
CA TRP A 414 -5.07 -9.42 4.88
C TRP A 414 -4.66 -10.89 4.63
N ASP A 415 -5.65 -11.79 4.56
CA ASP A 415 -5.48 -13.18 4.15
C ASP A 415 -6.50 -13.57 3.07
N ALA A 416 -6.44 -14.82 2.59
CA ALA A 416 -7.45 -15.34 1.70
C ALA A 416 -8.85 -15.26 2.36
N PRO A 417 -9.91 -14.95 1.61
CA PRO A 417 -10.03 -14.87 0.14
C PRO A 417 -9.83 -13.46 -0.41
N PHE A 418 -9.29 -12.52 0.38
CA PHE A 418 -9.26 -11.10 0.02
C PHE A 418 -8.05 -10.76 -0.83
N GLY A 419 -8.30 -9.90 -1.84
CA GLY A 419 -7.28 -9.31 -2.72
C GLY A 419 -7.29 -7.79 -2.61
N TRP A 420 -6.10 -7.20 -2.65
CA TRP A 420 -5.84 -5.78 -2.42
C TRP A 420 -5.05 -5.20 -3.59
N ALA A 421 -5.46 -4.06 -4.08
CA ALA A 421 -4.87 -3.41 -5.25
C ALA A 421 -3.34 -3.25 -5.20
N PRO A 422 -2.71 -2.84 -4.06
CA PRO A 422 -1.27 -2.76 -3.95
C PRO A 422 -0.54 -4.05 -4.32
N LEU A 423 -1.03 -5.19 -3.84
CA LEU A 423 -0.41 -6.49 -4.08
C LEU A 423 -0.63 -6.99 -5.52
N GLN A 424 -1.75 -6.63 -6.16
CA GLN A 424 -1.95 -6.89 -7.59
C GLN A 424 -0.90 -6.15 -8.41
N ILE A 425 -0.70 -4.85 -8.15
CA ILE A 425 0.29 -4.01 -8.86
C ILE A 425 1.69 -4.60 -8.70
N ILE A 426 2.12 -4.89 -7.46
CA ILE A 426 3.45 -5.43 -7.16
C ILE A 426 3.69 -6.76 -7.89
N ALA A 427 2.73 -7.70 -7.81
CA ALA A 427 2.89 -9.00 -8.43
C ALA A 427 2.89 -8.91 -9.97
N ILE A 428 1.94 -8.16 -10.55
CA ILE A 428 1.82 -8.00 -12.01
C ILE A 428 3.06 -7.33 -12.59
N GLN A 429 3.51 -6.23 -12.00
CA GLN A 429 4.72 -5.53 -12.45
C GLN A 429 5.98 -6.37 -12.23
N GLY A 430 6.04 -7.13 -11.12
CA GLY A 430 7.12 -8.08 -10.88
C GLY A 430 7.21 -9.14 -11.97
N LEU A 431 6.08 -9.73 -12.35
CA LEU A 431 6.01 -10.72 -13.43
C LEU A 431 6.44 -10.13 -14.79
N ARG A 432 5.95 -8.94 -15.16
CA ARG A 432 6.35 -8.25 -16.39
C ARG A 432 7.86 -7.99 -16.45
N ARG A 433 8.45 -7.57 -15.34
CA ARG A 433 9.90 -7.33 -15.25
C ARG A 433 10.75 -8.53 -15.67
N TYR A 434 10.26 -9.74 -15.46
CA TYR A 434 10.94 -11.00 -15.78
C TYR A 434 10.38 -11.68 -17.04
N GLY A 435 9.58 -10.98 -17.85
CA GLY A 435 9.07 -11.47 -19.13
C GLY A 435 7.90 -12.46 -19.01
N PHE A 436 7.25 -12.57 -17.86
CA PHE A 436 6.03 -13.36 -17.68
C PHE A 436 4.78 -12.58 -18.11
N ASP A 437 4.84 -11.96 -19.30
CA ASP A 437 3.83 -11.03 -19.80
C ASP A 437 2.45 -11.67 -19.94
N ALA A 438 2.38 -12.92 -20.40
CA ALA A 438 1.10 -13.63 -20.52
C ALA A 438 0.40 -13.86 -19.16
N ALA A 439 1.17 -14.13 -18.10
CA ALA A 439 0.64 -14.27 -16.76
C ALA A 439 0.20 -12.90 -16.21
N ALA A 440 1.00 -11.87 -16.39
CA ALA A 440 0.69 -10.51 -15.99
C ALA A 440 -0.56 -9.98 -16.69
N GLU A 441 -0.69 -10.19 -18.00
CA GLU A 441 -1.87 -9.82 -18.79
C GLU A 441 -3.14 -10.53 -18.28
N ARG A 442 -3.07 -11.84 -18.07
CA ARG A 442 -4.19 -12.64 -17.55
C ARG A 442 -4.65 -12.16 -16.17
N LEU A 443 -3.72 -11.89 -15.25
CA LEU A 443 -4.03 -11.39 -13.92
C LEU A 443 -4.64 -9.99 -13.97
N THR A 444 -4.11 -9.13 -14.83
CA THR A 444 -4.66 -7.80 -15.07
C THR A 444 -6.11 -7.88 -15.55
N LEU A 445 -6.40 -8.71 -16.55
CA LEU A 445 -7.75 -8.90 -17.07
C LEU A 445 -8.71 -9.41 -15.99
N LYS A 446 -8.31 -10.40 -15.19
CA LYS A 446 -9.13 -10.92 -14.08
C LYS A 446 -9.49 -9.82 -13.08
N PHE A 447 -8.49 -9.05 -12.64
CA PHE A 447 -8.69 -8.01 -11.62
C PHE A 447 -9.55 -6.85 -12.15
N LEU A 448 -9.25 -6.35 -13.35
CA LEU A 448 -10.02 -5.25 -13.95
C LEU A 448 -11.46 -5.67 -14.31
N SER A 449 -11.66 -6.89 -14.84
CA SER A 449 -13.00 -7.41 -15.13
C SER A 449 -13.85 -7.54 -13.86
N MET A 450 -13.26 -7.98 -12.75
CA MET A 450 -13.93 -8.01 -11.45
C MET A 450 -14.37 -6.61 -11.02
N ILE A 451 -13.45 -5.64 -11.05
CA ILE A 451 -13.75 -4.25 -10.66
C ILE A 451 -14.84 -3.67 -11.53
N LEU A 452 -14.83 -3.90 -12.86
CA LEU A 452 -15.84 -3.38 -13.77
C LEU A 452 -17.22 -3.97 -13.50
N ARG A 453 -17.33 -5.29 -13.29
CA ARG A 453 -18.60 -5.92 -12.92
C ARG A 453 -19.15 -5.37 -11.60
N ASP A 454 -18.30 -5.22 -10.59
CA ASP A 454 -18.70 -4.66 -9.30
C ASP A 454 -19.09 -3.18 -9.42
N PHE A 455 -18.37 -2.42 -10.23
CA PHE A 455 -18.67 -1.01 -10.54
C PHE A 455 -20.01 -0.86 -11.27
N ASP A 456 -20.32 -1.74 -12.21
CA ASP A 456 -21.60 -1.70 -12.94
C ASP A 456 -22.79 -1.88 -11.99
N LEU A 457 -22.64 -2.72 -10.97
CA LEU A 457 -23.67 -2.96 -9.96
C LEU A 457 -23.77 -1.84 -8.92
N HIS A 458 -22.64 -1.31 -8.45
CA HIS A 458 -22.61 -0.44 -7.26
C HIS A 458 -22.28 1.03 -7.58
N ARG A 459 -21.86 1.34 -8.81
CA ARG A 459 -21.44 2.67 -9.27
C ARG A 459 -20.34 3.31 -8.39
N THR A 460 -19.50 2.49 -7.79
CA THR A 460 -18.36 2.90 -6.97
C THR A 460 -17.25 1.86 -6.98
N ILE A 461 -16.02 2.29 -6.72
CA ILE A 461 -14.85 1.42 -6.59
C ILE A 461 -14.55 1.25 -5.10
N LYS A 462 -14.22 0.02 -4.69
CA LYS A 462 -14.04 -0.36 -3.29
C LYS A 462 -12.56 -0.53 -2.92
N GLU A 463 -12.31 -0.56 -1.62
CA GLU A 463 -10.98 -0.73 -1.03
C GLU A 463 -10.37 -2.09 -1.30
N LYS A 464 -11.15 -3.17 -1.10
CA LYS A 464 -10.75 -4.57 -1.17
C LYS A 464 -11.85 -5.43 -1.77
N TYR A 465 -11.48 -6.62 -2.23
CA TYR A 465 -12.41 -7.52 -2.90
C TYR A 465 -12.21 -8.96 -2.41
N ASN A 466 -13.30 -9.72 -2.33
CA ASN A 466 -13.25 -11.17 -2.29
C ASN A 466 -12.94 -11.67 -3.72
N VAL A 467 -11.67 -11.93 -4.01
CA VAL A 467 -11.23 -12.31 -5.36
C VAL A 467 -11.60 -13.74 -5.74
N VAL A 468 -12.00 -14.56 -4.77
CA VAL A 468 -12.53 -15.92 -5.02
C VAL A 468 -13.95 -15.84 -5.55
N GLU A 469 -14.81 -15.01 -4.93
CA GLU A 469 -16.20 -14.81 -5.35
C GLU A 469 -16.35 -13.71 -6.40
N GLY A 470 -15.30 -12.93 -6.65
CA GLY A 470 -15.28 -11.88 -7.66
C GLY A 470 -16.19 -10.68 -7.33
N LYS A 471 -16.30 -10.28 -6.06
CA LYS A 471 -17.19 -9.21 -5.59
C LYS A 471 -16.61 -8.39 -4.43
N SER A 472 -17.17 -7.20 -4.22
CA SER A 472 -16.82 -6.31 -3.11
C SER A 472 -17.61 -6.57 -1.82
N ASP A 473 -18.66 -7.37 -1.87
CA ASP A 473 -19.33 -7.86 -0.67
C ASP A 473 -18.41 -8.86 0.05
N LEU A 474 -17.98 -8.50 1.24
CA LEU A 474 -17.00 -9.28 2.00
C LEU A 474 -17.65 -10.37 2.85
N GLY A 475 -18.98 -10.35 2.97
CA GLY A 475 -19.74 -11.29 3.80
C GLY A 475 -19.31 -11.27 5.27
N ALA A 476 -19.62 -12.34 6.00
CA ALA A 476 -19.20 -12.54 7.39
C ALA A 476 -17.76 -13.09 7.52
N GLY A 477 -16.94 -13.04 6.46
CA GLY A 477 -15.63 -13.69 6.42
C GLY A 477 -14.54 -13.03 7.25
N ILE A 478 -14.71 -11.74 7.62
CA ILE A 478 -13.71 -11.00 8.41
C ILE A 478 -14.06 -11.09 9.90
N ARG A 479 -13.20 -11.77 10.67
CA ARG A 479 -13.26 -11.82 12.13
C ARG A 479 -12.38 -10.76 12.78
N PHE A 480 -11.23 -10.47 12.16
CA PHE A 480 -10.24 -9.51 12.63
C PHE A 480 -9.90 -8.54 11.50
N GLY A 481 -9.91 -7.26 11.82
CA GLY A 481 -9.90 -6.16 10.88
C GLY A 481 -11.22 -5.39 10.97
N TYR A 482 -11.50 -4.60 9.95
CA TYR A 482 -12.78 -3.88 9.84
C TYR A 482 -13.61 -4.49 8.69
N THR A 483 -14.92 -4.60 8.95
CA THR A 483 -15.89 -5.18 7.99
C THR A 483 -16.38 -4.16 6.97
N SER A 484 -16.19 -2.86 7.23
CA SER A 484 -16.49 -1.82 6.26
C SER A 484 -15.58 -1.97 5.02
N ASN A 485 -16.15 -1.73 3.85
CA ASN A 485 -15.42 -1.71 2.59
C ASN A 485 -15.54 -0.32 1.99
N GLU A 486 -14.48 0.49 2.20
CA GLU A 486 -14.52 1.91 1.87
C GLU A 486 -14.71 2.14 0.38
N ILE A 487 -15.49 3.17 0.06
CA ILE A 487 -15.84 3.57 -1.30
C ILE A 487 -14.87 4.60 -1.87
N GLY A 488 -14.72 4.61 -3.19
CA GLY A 488 -13.87 5.58 -3.89
C GLY A 488 -12.39 5.43 -3.56
N PHE A 489 -11.94 4.20 -3.30
CA PHE A 489 -10.63 4.01 -2.68
C PHE A 489 -9.46 4.27 -3.64
N GLY A 490 -8.57 5.19 -3.23
CA GLY A 490 -7.53 5.77 -4.08
C GLY A 490 -6.56 4.77 -4.68
N TRP A 491 -6.09 3.77 -3.93
CA TRP A 491 -5.19 2.76 -4.51
C TRP A 491 -5.86 1.83 -5.52
N THR A 492 -7.17 1.53 -5.36
CA THR A 492 -7.90 0.72 -6.35
C THR A 492 -8.19 1.55 -7.60
N ASN A 493 -8.57 2.84 -7.42
CA ASN A 493 -8.68 3.80 -8.52
C ASN A 493 -7.37 3.85 -9.34
N ALA A 494 -6.25 4.00 -8.64
CA ALA A 494 -4.93 4.06 -9.26
C ALA A 494 -4.55 2.75 -9.96
N ALA A 495 -4.81 1.60 -9.32
CA ALA A 495 -4.56 0.29 -9.93
C ALA A 495 -5.36 0.10 -11.21
N PHE A 496 -6.62 0.55 -11.23
CA PHE A 496 -7.45 0.46 -12.42
C PHE A 496 -6.84 1.23 -13.59
N VAL A 497 -6.49 2.50 -13.39
CA VAL A 497 -5.91 3.33 -14.45
C VAL A 497 -4.55 2.78 -14.91
N LEU A 498 -3.66 2.47 -13.95
CA LEU A 498 -2.32 1.97 -14.23
C LEU A 498 -2.36 0.66 -15.02
N LEU A 499 -3.10 -0.33 -14.52
CA LEU A 499 -3.14 -1.66 -15.12
C LEU A 499 -3.89 -1.66 -16.46
N TRP A 500 -4.89 -0.78 -16.64
CA TRP A 500 -5.52 -0.56 -17.94
C TRP A 500 -4.53 -0.06 -18.99
N GLU A 501 -3.67 0.89 -18.64
CA GLU A 501 -2.65 1.41 -19.56
C GLU A 501 -1.57 0.37 -19.89
N GLU A 502 -1.26 -0.51 -18.94
CA GLU A 502 -0.29 -1.59 -19.11
C GLU A 502 -0.82 -2.78 -19.94
N LEU A 503 -2.15 -2.87 -20.20
CA LEU A 503 -2.71 -3.88 -21.08
C LEU A 503 -2.23 -3.70 -22.54
N SER A 504 -2.01 -4.82 -23.21
CA SER A 504 -1.85 -4.85 -24.66
C SER A 504 -3.14 -4.39 -25.36
N GLU A 505 -3.07 -4.01 -26.63
CA GLU A 505 -4.27 -3.72 -27.42
C GLU A 505 -5.27 -4.89 -27.44
N ALA A 506 -4.76 -6.13 -27.52
CA ALA A 506 -5.60 -7.33 -27.46
C ALA A 506 -6.28 -7.48 -26.10
N GLY A 507 -5.54 -7.20 -25.02
CA GLY A 507 -6.09 -7.20 -23.66
C GLY A 507 -7.17 -6.15 -23.46
N ARG A 508 -6.96 -4.92 -23.94
CA ARG A 508 -7.99 -3.86 -23.88
C ARG A 508 -9.25 -4.26 -24.61
N ARG A 509 -9.13 -4.76 -25.85
CA ARG A 509 -10.29 -5.27 -26.62
C ARG A 509 -10.98 -6.43 -25.91
N SER A 510 -10.22 -7.33 -25.26
CA SER A 510 -10.81 -8.44 -24.50
C SER A 510 -11.63 -7.93 -23.32
N LEU A 511 -11.12 -6.94 -22.56
CA LEU A 511 -11.83 -6.35 -21.45
C LEU A 511 -13.10 -5.61 -21.90
N GLU A 512 -13.03 -4.84 -22.98
CA GLU A 512 -14.18 -4.16 -23.60
C GLU A 512 -15.25 -5.16 -24.03
N THR A 513 -14.86 -6.27 -24.66
CA THR A 513 -15.80 -7.31 -25.09
C THR A 513 -16.48 -8.00 -23.91
N GLN A 514 -15.75 -8.32 -22.85
CA GLN A 514 -16.31 -8.91 -21.63
C GLN A 514 -17.30 -7.96 -20.94
N CYS A 515 -17.02 -6.66 -20.97
CA CYS A 515 -17.88 -5.64 -20.40
C CYS A 515 -19.22 -5.49 -21.16
N ILE A 516 -19.22 -5.69 -22.47
CA ILE A 516 -20.45 -5.59 -23.31
C ILE A 516 -21.34 -6.85 -23.17
N ALA A 517 -20.74 -7.99 -22.78
CA ALA A 517 -21.43 -9.27 -22.68
C ALA A 517 -22.22 -9.45 -21.36
N HIS A 518 -22.07 -8.54 -20.42
CA HIS A 518 -22.77 -8.50 -19.14
C HIS A 518 -23.77 -7.35 -19.07
#